data_dd3909b6e64eabe60081e816d14f6bb5
#
_entry.id   dd3909b6e64eabe60081e816d14f6bb5
#
_cell.length_a   1.000
_cell.length_b   1.000
_cell.length_c   1.000
_cell.angle_alpha   90.00
_cell.angle_beta   90.00
_cell.angle_gamma   90.00
#
_symmetry.space_group_name_H-M   'P 1'
#
loop_
_entity.id
_entity.type
_entity.pdbx_description
1 polymer ?
#
loop_
_entity_poly.entity_id
_entity_poly.type
_entity_poly.pdbx_seq_one_letter_code
_entity_poly.pdbx_strand_id
1 'polypeptide(L)'
;MNKKILSVVLILCVMLAVMPMTAYAADRALCTNCNQVQTVRVTTQYADGKWHLRHVTCTVCNKEWYFGASHTWSGTATCTSGRTCTECGGSSEPLGHDWGAWTQNSDEKTHTRICKRDTSHTETENCHGGTATCTQRATCTVCGAEYGDALGHDFTTSWTHDDNEHWKQCSRCDAKDDVSLILGTAVR
;
A
#
# COMPACT_ATOMS: atom_id res chain seq x y z
N MET A 1 -18.67 -32.82 13.20
CA MET A 1 -18.28 -32.20 11.91
C MET A 1 -17.96 -30.74 12.18
N ASN A 2 -16.74 -30.30 11.93
CA ASN A 2 -16.20 -29.02 12.43
C ASN A 2 -16.83 -27.85 11.64
N LYS A 3 -17.38 -26.83 12.34
CA LYS A 3 -18.06 -25.67 11.74
C LYS A 3 -17.21 -24.94 10.67
N LYS A 4 -15.88 -25.05 10.76
CA LYS A 4 -14.94 -24.48 9.76
C LYS A 4 -14.93 -25.27 8.43
N ILE A 5 -15.16 -26.58 8.47
CA ILE A 5 -15.23 -27.41 7.26
C ILE A 5 -16.55 -27.17 6.53
N LEU A 6 -17.65 -26.96 7.27
CA LEU A 6 -18.94 -26.66 6.68
C LEU A 6 -18.96 -25.28 6.00
N SER A 7 -18.23 -24.30 6.56
CA SER A 7 -18.12 -22.95 5.98
C SER A 7 -17.29 -22.96 4.67
N VAL A 8 -16.23 -23.75 4.61
CA VAL A 8 -15.39 -23.86 3.38
C VAL A 8 -16.18 -24.60 2.28
N VAL A 9 -16.93 -25.64 2.62
CA VAL A 9 -17.77 -26.37 1.67
C VAL A 9 -18.91 -25.51 1.15
N LEU A 10 -19.51 -24.65 2.02
CA LEU A 10 -20.59 -23.73 1.62
C LEU A 10 -20.08 -22.60 0.72
N ILE A 11 -18.87 -22.07 0.99
CA ILE A 11 -18.21 -21.06 0.13
C ILE A 11 -17.84 -21.66 -1.22
N LEU A 12 -17.35 -22.91 -1.26
CA LEU A 12 -17.12 -23.61 -2.52
C LEU A 12 -18.43 -23.83 -3.32
N CYS A 13 -19.53 -24.17 -2.65
CA CYS A 13 -20.83 -24.36 -3.33
C CYS A 13 -21.45 -23.06 -3.86
N VAL A 14 -21.25 -21.92 -3.18
CA VAL A 14 -21.79 -20.62 -3.63
C VAL A 14 -20.96 -20.02 -4.78
N MET A 15 -19.65 -20.29 -4.84
CA MET A 15 -18.79 -19.86 -5.96
C MET A 15 -19.04 -20.69 -7.24
N LEU A 16 -19.65 -21.86 -7.14
CA LEU A 16 -20.01 -22.71 -8.29
C LEU A 16 -21.18 -22.14 -9.14
N ALA A 17 -21.91 -21.14 -8.64
CA ALA A 17 -23.16 -20.68 -9.28
C ALA A 17 -23.00 -19.49 -10.24
N VAL A 18 -21.80 -18.88 -10.39
CA VAL A 18 -21.63 -17.59 -11.11
C VAL A 18 -20.50 -17.59 -12.15
N MET A 19 -19.81 -18.71 -12.40
CA MET A 19 -18.78 -18.76 -13.43
C MET A 19 -19.36 -19.16 -14.77
N PRO A 20 -19.11 -18.42 -15.87
CA PRO A 20 -19.52 -18.86 -17.21
C PRO A 20 -18.79 -20.16 -17.53
N MET A 21 -19.53 -21.24 -17.72
CA MET A 21 -19.00 -22.52 -18.24
C MET A 21 -18.56 -22.31 -19.69
N THR A 22 -17.29 -22.02 -19.91
CA THR A 22 -16.71 -22.09 -21.26
C THR A 22 -16.55 -23.57 -21.60
N ALA A 23 -17.40 -24.05 -22.47
CA ALA A 23 -17.30 -25.41 -23.04
C ALA A 23 -16.09 -25.45 -23.97
N TYR A 24 -15.03 -26.19 -23.58
CA TYR A 24 -13.89 -26.42 -24.43
C TYR A 24 -14.12 -27.60 -25.39
N ALA A 25 -13.37 -27.61 -26.48
CA ALA A 25 -13.37 -28.69 -27.47
C ALA A 25 -13.19 -30.06 -26.84
N ALA A 26 -13.80 -31.08 -27.43
CA ALA A 26 -13.74 -32.44 -26.94
C ALA A 26 -12.31 -32.96 -26.93
N ASP A 27 -11.69 -32.96 -25.75
CA ASP A 27 -10.37 -33.56 -25.53
C ASP A 27 -10.46 -35.09 -25.43
N ARG A 28 -9.34 -35.76 -25.66
CA ARG A 28 -9.23 -37.23 -25.48
C ARG A 28 -8.31 -37.51 -24.31
N ALA A 29 -8.76 -38.39 -23.41
CA ALA A 29 -7.97 -38.84 -22.26
C ALA A 29 -8.16 -40.34 -22.00
N LEU A 30 -7.17 -40.95 -21.34
CA LEU A 30 -7.27 -42.32 -20.87
C LEU A 30 -8.27 -42.38 -19.71
N CYS A 31 -9.39 -43.03 -19.94
CA CYS A 31 -10.36 -43.30 -18.88
C CYS A 31 -10.01 -44.64 -18.20
N THR A 32 -9.61 -44.58 -16.94
CA THR A 32 -9.23 -45.77 -16.16
C THR A 32 -10.39 -46.75 -15.96
N ASN A 33 -11.61 -46.33 -16.04
CA ASN A 33 -12.79 -47.16 -15.93
C ASN A 33 -13.10 -47.93 -17.24
N CYS A 34 -12.93 -47.25 -18.38
CA CYS A 34 -13.09 -47.86 -19.70
C CYS A 34 -11.81 -48.60 -20.18
N ASN A 35 -10.67 -48.31 -19.54
CA ASN A 35 -9.31 -48.74 -19.90
C ASN A 35 -8.92 -48.42 -21.34
N GLN A 36 -9.43 -47.34 -21.88
CA GLN A 36 -9.22 -46.85 -23.24
C GLN A 36 -9.18 -45.31 -23.29
N VAL A 37 -8.55 -44.77 -24.35
CA VAL A 37 -8.59 -43.33 -24.65
C VAL A 37 -9.96 -42.98 -25.18
N GLN A 38 -10.71 -42.23 -24.41
CA GLN A 38 -12.08 -41.80 -24.71
C GLN A 38 -12.16 -40.29 -24.93
N THR A 39 -13.21 -39.87 -25.58
CA THR A 39 -13.59 -38.46 -25.60
C THR A 39 -14.00 -38.05 -24.19
N VAL A 40 -13.51 -36.91 -23.73
CA VAL A 40 -13.78 -36.39 -22.41
C VAL A 40 -14.33 -34.98 -22.51
N ARG A 41 -15.13 -34.56 -21.52
CA ARG A 41 -15.48 -33.19 -21.31
C ARG A 41 -14.56 -32.64 -20.23
N VAL A 42 -13.94 -31.50 -20.51
CA VAL A 42 -13.05 -30.81 -19.56
C VAL A 42 -13.67 -29.47 -19.21
N THR A 43 -13.74 -29.18 -17.94
CA THR A 43 -14.06 -27.86 -17.39
C THR A 43 -12.93 -27.41 -16.49
N THR A 44 -12.66 -26.11 -16.48
CA THR A 44 -11.54 -25.56 -15.72
C THR A 44 -12.07 -24.55 -14.70
N GLN A 45 -11.60 -24.65 -13.46
CA GLN A 45 -11.96 -23.77 -12.37
C GLN A 45 -10.71 -23.17 -11.74
N TYR A 46 -10.78 -21.91 -11.36
CA TYR A 46 -9.73 -21.28 -10.57
C TYR A 46 -9.63 -21.96 -9.19
N ALA A 47 -8.43 -22.29 -8.76
CA ALA A 47 -8.19 -22.91 -7.47
C ALA A 47 -7.36 -22.00 -6.53
N ASP A 48 -6.19 -21.52 -7.01
CA ASP A 48 -5.33 -20.60 -6.27
C ASP A 48 -4.39 -19.85 -7.24
N GLY A 49 -3.44 -19.07 -6.72
CA GLY A 49 -2.49 -18.30 -7.53
C GLY A 49 -1.49 -19.15 -8.36
N LYS A 50 -1.39 -20.45 -8.12
CA LYS A 50 -0.45 -21.35 -8.83
C LYS A 50 -1.14 -22.34 -9.74
N TRP A 51 -2.33 -22.80 -9.35
CA TRP A 51 -3.00 -23.92 -10.00
C TRP A 51 -4.46 -23.59 -10.29
N HIS A 52 -4.97 -24.16 -11.38
CA HIS A 52 -6.39 -24.31 -11.61
C HIS A 52 -6.73 -25.82 -11.64
N LEU A 53 -7.97 -26.14 -11.28
CA LEU A 53 -8.50 -27.49 -11.34
C LEU A 53 -9.13 -27.73 -12.70
N ARG A 54 -8.73 -28.82 -13.35
CA ARG A 54 -9.44 -29.38 -14.49
C ARG A 54 -10.30 -30.54 -14.01
N HIS A 55 -11.59 -30.41 -14.19
CA HIS A 55 -12.59 -31.45 -13.99
C HIS A 55 -12.83 -32.15 -15.30
N VAL A 56 -12.60 -33.45 -15.34
CA VAL A 56 -12.68 -34.28 -16.54
C VAL A 56 -13.77 -35.31 -16.36
N THR A 57 -14.66 -35.43 -17.33
CA THR A 57 -15.76 -36.39 -17.35
C THR A 57 -15.64 -37.25 -18.63
N CYS A 58 -15.56 -38.58 -18.48
CA CYS A 58 -15.62 -39.52 -19.59
C CYS A 58 -17.02 -39.49 -20.21
N THR A 59 -17.14 -39.26 -21.52
CA THR A 59 -18.44 -39.21 -22.19
C THR A 59 -19.09 -40.58 -22.39
N VAL A 60 -18.36 -41.67 -22.14
CA VAL A 60 -18.85 -43.04 -22.32
C VAL A 60 -19.40 -43.65 -21.04
N CYS A 61 -18.65 -43.50 -19.91
CA CYS A 61 -19.03 -44.14 -18.65
C CYS A 61 -19.30 -43.14 -17.51
N ASN A 62 -19.27 -41.87 -17.80
CA ASN A 62 -19.49 -40.77 -16.84
C ASN A 62 -18.50 -40.77 -15.65
N LYS A 63 -17.37 -41.51 -15.75
CA LYS A 63 -16.34 -41.42 -14.73
C LYS A 63 -15.75 -40.04 -14.71
N GLU A 64 -15.65 -39.47 -13.50
CA GLU A 64 -15.08 -38.18 -13.26
C GLU A 64 -13.75 -38.27 -12.50
N TRP A 65 -12.87 -37.31 -12.80
CA TRP A 65 -11.61 -37.12 -12.05
C TRP A 65 -11.15 -35.67 -12.15
N TYR A 66 -10.27 -35.30 -11.24
CA TYR A 66 -9.75 -33.94 -11.15
C TYR A 66 -8.22 -33.97 -11.18
N PHE A 67 -7.63 -32.98 -11.79
CA PHE A 67 -6.19 -32.74 -11.67
C PHE A 67 -5.89 -31.24 -11.70
N GLY A 68 -4.80 -30.84 -11.00
CA GLY A 68 -4.27 -29.50 -11.03
C GLY A 68 -3.43 -29.26 -12.27
N ALA A 69 -3.57 -28.10 -12.87
CA ALA A 69 -2.73 -27.64 -13.96
C ALA A 69 -2.24 -26.22 -13.66
N SER A 70 -1.05 -25.88 -14.15
CA SER A 70 -0.51 -24.52 -14.01
C SER A 70 -1.34 -23.54 -14.82
N HIS A 71 -1.42 -22.31 -14.34
CA HIS A 71 -2.08 -21.26 -15.10
C HIS A 71 -1.30 -20.88 -16.37
N THR A 72 -2.02 -20.70 -17.47
CA THR A 72 -1.51 -20.10 -18.70
C THR A 72 -1.89 -18.61 -18.70
N TRP A 73 -0.96 -17.77 -18.24
CA TRP A 73 -1.21 -16.34 -18.06
C TRP A 73 -1.15 -15.58 -19.36
N SER A 74 -2.13 -14.71 -19.60
CA SER A 74 -2.19 -13.74 -20.68
C SER A 74 -2.23 -12.30 -20.14
N GLY A 75 -1.76 -11.36 -20.96
CA GLY A 75 -1.64 -9.96 -20.60
C GLY A 75 -0.39 -9.66 -19.76
N THR A 76 -0.30 -8.41 -19.34
CA THR A 76 0.80 -7.91 -18.49
C THR A 76 0.24 -7.48 -17.15
N ALA A 77 0.86 -7.94 -16.07
CA ALA A 77 0.52 -7.44 -14.74
C ALA A 77 0.93 -5.97 -14.61
N THR A 78 0.10 -5.20 -13.95
CA THR A 78 0.33 -3.79 -13.60
C THR A 78 0.49 -3.63 -12.09
N CYS A 79 0.64 -2.40 -11.61
CA CYS A 79 0.68 -2.12 -10.18
C CYS A 79 -0.58 -2.59 -9.45
N THR A 80 -1.73 -2.52 -10.12
CA THR A 80 -3.06 -2.72 -9.53
C THR A 80 -3.82 -3.91 -10.08
N SER A 81 -3.36 -4.48 -11.19
CA SER A 81 -4.04 -5.60 -11.86
C SER A 81 -3.07 -6.72 -12.16
N GLY A 82 -3.48 -7.95 -11.90
CA GLY A 82 -2.76 -9.15 -12.29
C GLY A 82 -2.99 -9.52 -13.76
N ARG A 83 -2.31 -10.57 -14.21
CA ARG A 83 -2.55 -11.23 -15.50
C ARG A 83 -3.78 -12.13 -15.38
N THR A 84 -4.43 -12.40 -16.51
CA THR A 84 -5.59 -13.30 -16.55
C THR A 84 -5.20 -14.68 -17.09
N CYS A 85 -5.64 -15.74 -16.44
CA CYS A 85 -5.47 -17.09 -16.98
C CYS A 85 -6.45 -17.29 -18.15
N THR A 86 -5.91 -17.74 -19.30
CA THR A 86 -6.71 -17.98 -20.52
C THR A 86 -7.66 -19.18 -20.39
N GLU A 87 -7.41 -20.07 -19.43
CA GLU A 87 -8.17 -21.30 -19.27
C GLU A 87 -9.27 -21.19 -18.21
N CYS A 88 -8.98 -20.59 -17.05
CA CYS A 88 -9.95 -20.51 -15.95
C CYS A 88 -10.48 -19.11 -15.69
N GLY A 89 -9.94 -18.08 -16.37
CA GLY A 89 -10.32 -16.69 -16.12
C GLY A 89 -9.84 -16.10 -14.80
N GLY A 90 -9.12 -16.87 -13.98
CA GLY A 90 -8.56 -16.39 -12.72
C GLY A 90 -7.46 -15.35 -12.92
N SER A 91 -7.22 -14.50 -11.94
CA SER A 91 -6.20 -13.44 -11.99
C SER A 91 -4.99 -13.80 -11.15
N SER A 92 -3.80 -13.45 -11.63
CA SER A 92 -2.59 -13.46 -10.80
C SER A 92 -2.61 -12.27 -9.84
N GLU A 93 -1.71 -12.28 -8.85
CA GLU A 93 -1.48 -11.08 -8.04
C GLU A 93 -0.97 -9.93 -8.90
N PRO A 94 -1.36 -8.69 -8.60
CA PRO A 94 -0.77 -7.49 -9.20
C PRO A 94 0.68 -7.32 -8.75
N LEU A 95 1.45 -6.52 -9.47
CA LEU A 95 2.87 -6.26 -9.14
C LEU A 95 3.05 -5.39 -7.88
N GLY A 96 2.00 -4.72 -7.43
CA GLY A 96 2.09 -3.69 -6.40
C GLY A 96 2.81 -2.43 -6.90
N HIS A 97 2.90 -1.41 -6.06
CA HIS A 97 3.62 -0.19 -6.38
C HIS A 97 5.11 -0.31 -6.01
N ASP A 98 5.97 0.21 -6.89
CA ASP A 98 7.39 0.44 -6.61
C ASP A 98 7.58 1.94 -6.38
N TRP A 99 7.36 2.37 -5.15
CA TRP A 99 7.40 3.77 -4.80
C TRP A 99 8.81 4.36 -4.88
N GLY A 100 8.91 5.55 -5.45
CA GLY A 100 10.08 6.41 -5.36
C GLY A 100 10.24 7.02 -3.96
N ALA A 101 11.26 7.87 -3.82
CA ALA A 101 11.44 8.65 -2.61
C ALA A 101 10.34 9.72 -2.46
N TRP A 102 10.07 10.09 -1.23
CA TRP A 102 9.22 11.23 -0.93
C TRP A 102 9.91 12.55 -1.29
N THR A 103 9.21 13.43 -1.96
CA THR A 103 9.67 14.75 -2.36
C THR A 103 8.69 15.81 -1.87
N GLN A 104 9.19 16.85 -1.22
CA GLN A 104 8.36 17.98 -0.78
C GLN A 104 7.69 18.66 -1.97
N ASN A 105 6.43 19.01 -1.83
CA ASN A 105 5.68 19.77 -2.80
C ASN A 105 5.94 21.28 -2.66
N SER A 106 5.57 22.05 -3.67
CA SER A 106 5.75 23.50 -3.70
C SER A 106 4.92 24.26 -2.66
N ASP A 107 3.93 23.61 -2.02
CA ASP A 107 3.16 24.15 -0.92
C ASP A 107 3.92 24.18 0.42
N GLU A 108 5.10 23.56 0.46
CA GLU A 108 5.95 23.37 1.63
C GLU A 108 5.25 22.72 2.85
N LYS A 109 4.11 22.09 2.63
CA LYS A 109 3.30 21.45 3.69
C LYS A 109 3.06 19.99 3.46
N THR A 110 3.16 19.55 2.20
CA THR A 110 2.93 18.18 1.78
C THR A 110 4.15 17.62 1.08
N HIS A 111 4.22 16.30 0.99
CA HIS A 111 5.20 15.58 0.20
C HIS A 111 4.51 14.51 -0.63
N THR A 112 5.07 14.19 -1.78
CA THR A 112 4.52 13.22 -2.74
C THR A 112 5.59 12.20 -3.11
N ARG A 113 5.18 10.95 -3.29
CA ARG A 113 5.98 9.92 -3.95
C ARG A 113 5.26 9.40 -5.18
N ILE A 114 6.04 8.95 -6.15
CA ILE A 114 5.56 8.51 -7.46
C ILE A 114 5.98 7.05 -7.66
N CYS A 115 5.08 6.23 -8.19
CA CYS A 115 5.40 4.86 -8.53
C CYS A 115 6.33 4.81 -9.75
N LYS A 116 7.46 4.07 -9.64
CA LYS A 116 8.44 3.92 -10.73
C LYS A 116 7.93 3.08 -11.90
N ARG A 117 6.94 2.20 -11.65
CA ARG A 117 6.33 1.37 -12.70
C ARG A 117 5.27 2.11 -13.50
N ASP A 118 4.58 3.06 -12.86
CA ASP A 118 3.52 3.86 -13.49
C ASP A 118 3.49 5.23 -12.80
N THR A 119 3.98 6.23 -13.47
CA THR A 119 4.11 7.59 -12.95
C THR A 119 2.78 8.31 -12.74
N SER A 120 1.68 7.77 -13.24
CA SER A 120 0.34 8.27 -12.93
C SER A 120 -0.11 7.92 -11.52
N HIS A 121 0.50 6.90 -10.90
CA HIS A 121 0.22 6.53 -9.53
C HIS A 121 1.08 7.35 -8.58
N THR A 122 0.44 8.19 -7.81
CA THR A 122 1.06 9.08 -6.83
C THR A 122 0.42 8.91 -5.47
N GLU A 123 1.18 9.17 -4.43
CA GLU A 123 0.70 9.22 -3.06
C GLU A 123 1.20 10.50 -2.42
N THR A 124 0.29 11.24 -1.76
CA THR A 124 0.59 12.53 -1.15
C THR A 124 0.14 12.53 0.31
N GLU A 125 1.01 12.99 1.18
CA GLU A 125 0.76 13.11 2.62
C GLU A 125 1.20 14.47 3.13
N ASN A 126 0.69 14.86 4.31
CA ASN A 126 1.16 16.06 4.99
C ASN A 126 2.56 15.83 5.59
N CYS A 127 3.39 16.84 5.53
CA CYS A 127 4.66 16.84 6.26
C CYS A 127 4.38 16.77 7.77
N HIS A 128 5.15 15.93 8.47
CA HIS A 128 4.99 15.72 9.91
C HIS A 128 6.31 15.35 10.59
N GLY A 129 6.29 15.37 11.92
CA GLY A 129 7.46 15.09 12.76
C GLY A 129 8.41 16.28 12.87
N GLY A 130 9.51 16.09 13.58
CA GLY A 130 10.41 17.18 13.95
C GLY A 130 9.78 18.19 14.92
N THR A 131 10.56 19.19 15.30
CA THR A 131 10.11 20.25 16.22
C THR A 131 10.63 21.58 15.70
N ALA A 132 9.74 22.54 15.51
CA ALA A 132 10.14 23.91 15.22
C ALA A 132 10.74 24.57 16.47
N THR A 133 11.71 25.44 16.26
CA THR A 133 12.27 26.32 17.30
C THR A 133 11.81 27.75 17.08
N CYS A 134 12.29 28.68 17.92
CA CYS A 134 11.98 30.10 17.72
C CYS A 134 12.39 30.62 16.35
N THR A 135 13.47 30.09 15.78
CA THR A 135 14.09 30.63 14.55
C THR A 135 14.16 29.63 13.42
N GLN A 136 13.87 28.34 13.69
CA GLN A 136 13.95 27.28 12.69
C GLN A 136 12.59 26.59 12.55
N ARG A 137 12.26 26.26 11.33
CA ARG A 137 11.08 25.48 10.97
C ARG A 137 11.25 24.01 11.41
N ALA A 138 10.18 23.27 11.54
CA ALA A 138 10.24 21.83 11.76
C ALA A 138 10.77 21.10 10.53
N THR A 139 11.52 20.01 10.72
CA THR A 139 12.00 19.14 9.63
C THR A 139 11.11 17.92 9.54
N CYS A 140 10.52 17.68 8.37
CA CYS A 140 9.70 16.49 8.14
C CYS A 140 10.55 15.23 8.26
N THR A 141 10.12 14.29 9.08
CA THR A 141 10.85 13.02 9.31
C THR A 141 10.79 12.06 8.14
N VAL A 142 9.90 12.30 7.18
CA VAL A 142 9.67 11.44 6.01
C VAL A 142 10.46 11.92 4.79
N CYS A 143 10.32 13.18 4.40
CA CYS A 143 11.01 13.73 3.21
C CYS A 143 12.29 14.52 3.55
N GLY A 144 12.56 14.80 4.83
CA GLY A 144 13.75 15.55 5.27
C GLY A 144 13.69 17.06 5.03
N ALA A 145 12.62 17.59 4.47
CA ALA A 145 12.48 19.01 4.17
C ALA A 145 11.89 19.80 5.35
N GLU A 146 12.22 21.08 5.43
CA GLU A 146 11.59 21.99 6.39
C GLU A 146 10.15 22.30 6.00
N TYR A 147 9.24 22.41 6.99
CA TYR A 147 7.84 22.70 6.76
C TYR A 147 7.24 23.53 7.89
N GLY A 148 6.06 24.14 7.64
CA GLY A 148 5.38 25.00 8.59
C GLY A 148 6.19 26.29 8.85
N ASP A 149 5.95 26.94 9.96
CA ASP A 149 6.61 28.17 10.37
C ASP A 149 7.49 27.94 11.60
N ALA A 150 8.54 28.75 11.76
CA ALA A 150 9.26 28.85 13.02
C ALA A 150 8.31 29.43 14.09
N LEU A 151 8.50 29.02 15.34
CA LEU A 151 7.60 29.40 16.43
C LEU A 151 7.64 30.90 16.76
N GLY A 152 8.69 31.60 16.31
CA GLY A 152 8.97 32.97 16.75
C GLY A 152 9.43 33.00 18.21
N HIS A 153 9.81 34.19 18.67
CA HIS A 153 10.12 34.42 20.06
C HIS A 153 8.84 34.81 20.83
N ASP A 154 8.74 34.27 22.05
CA ASP A 154 7.67 34.58 22.98
C ASP A 154 8.30 35.24 24.21
N PHE A 155 8.49 36.55 24.14
CA PHE A 155 9.15 37.29 25.20
C PHE A 155 8.24 37.48 26.39
N THR A 156 8.77 37.31 27.59
CA THR A 156 8.04 37.54 28.85
C THR A 156 7.65 38.99 29.00
N THR A 157 6.56 39.25 29.72
CA THR A 157 6.16 40.62 30.07
C THR A 157 7.01 41.20 31.20
N SER A 158 7.64 40.34 32.02
CA SER A 158 8.49 40.72 33.12
C SER A 158 9.91 40.97 32.66
N TRP A 159 10.56 41.96 33.22
CA TRP A 159 11.95 42.26 32.99
C TRP A 159 12.85 41.35 33.80
N THR A 160 13.87 40.84 33.17
CA THR A 160 15.02 40.17 33.79
C THR A 160 16.19 41.15 33.76
N HIS A 161 17.10 41.07 34.72
CA HIS A 161 18.26 41.98 34.80
C HIS A 161 19.49 41.28 35.36
N ASP A 162 20.62 41.83 35.07
CA ASP A 162 21.90 41.64 35.79
C ASP A 162 22.42 43.03 36.26
N ASP A 163 23.68 43.12 36.63
CA ASP A 163 24.30 44.35 37.15
C ASP A 163 24.43 45.44 36.08
N ASN A 164 24.35 45.11 34.79
CA ASN A 164 24.63 46.02 33.68
C ASN A 164 23.43 46.28 32.76
N GLU A 165 22.54 45.30 32.66
CA GLU A 165 21.49 45.27 31.64
C GLU A 165 20.16 44.78 32.22
N HIS A 166 19.07 45.19 31.64
CA HIS A 166 17.77 44.52 31.78
C HIS A 166 17.18 44.19 30.39
N TRP A 167 16.43 43.10 30.32
CA TRP A 167 15.86 42.58 29.07
C TRP A 167 14.57 41.81 29.35
N LYS A 168 13.83 41.51 28.27
CA LYS A 168 12.76 40.51 28.30
C LYS A 168 13.31 39.20 27.75
N GLN A 169 13.14 38.15 28.51
CA GLN A 169 13.63 36.81 28.14
C GLN A 169 12.61 36.08 27.29
N CYS A 170 13.04 35.41 26.21
CA CYS A 170 12.18 34.48 25.51
C CYS A 170 11.85 33.27 26.40
N SER A 171 10.56 32.86 26.44
CA SER A 171 10.11 31.71 27.25
C SER A 171 10.58 30.35 26.69
N ARG A 172 11.04 30.33 25.42
CA ARG A 172 11.40 29.12 24.67
C ARG A 172 12.88 28.96 24.35
N CYS A 173 13.66 30.03 24.48
CA CYS A 173 15.10 30.02 24.19
C CYS A 173 15.81 31.15 24.94
N ASP A 174 17.12 31.27 24.72
CA ASP A 174 17.96 32.26 25.42
C ASP A 174 17.96 33.65 24.77
N ALA A 175 17.07 33.89 23.80
CA ALA A 175 16.98 35.21 23.15
C ALA A 175 16.46 36.29 24.11
N LYS A 176 17.09 37.44 24.05
CA LYS A 176 16.75 38.66 24.79
C LYS A 176 16.12 39.69 23.84
N ASP A 177 15.14 40.38 24.30
CA ASP A 177 14.49 41.50 23.61
C ASP A 177 14.46 42.75 24.47
N ASP A 178 14.40 43.92 23.87
CA ASP A 178 14.38 45.20 24.54
C ASP A 178 15.55 45.41 25.52
N VAL A 179 16.76 44.94 25.14
CA VAL A 179 17.96 45.09 25.98
C VAL A 179 18.24 46.59 26.21
N SER A 180 18.27 47.00 27.45
CA SER A 180 18.60 48.38 27.85
C SER A 180 19.70 48.37 28.93
N LEU A 181 20.68 49.26 28.75
CA LEU A 181 21.75 49.43 29.73
C LEU A 181 21.18 50.07 31.01
N ILE A 182 21.57 49.54 32.15
CA ILE A 182 21.33 50.18 33.44
C ILE A 182 22.35 51.31 33.54
N LEU A 183 21.94 52.53 33.15
CA LEU A 183 22.78 53.70 33.37
C LEU A 183 22.96 53.88 34.86
N GLY A 184 24.19 53.60 35.35
CA GLY A 184 24.54 53.85 36.75
C GLY A 184 24.20 55.30 37.11
N THR A 185 23.40 55.51 38.13
CA THR A 185 23.20 56.80 38.74
C THR A 185 24.55 57.40 39.08
N ALA A 186 24.96 58.44 38.38
CA ALA A 186 26.12 59.24 38.78
C ALA A 186 25.83 59.73 40.22
N VAL A 187 26.51 59.12 41.20
CA VAL A 187 26.51 59.64 42.57
C VAL A 187 27.23 60.98 42.50
N ARG A 188 26.49 62.03 42.78
CA ARG A 188 27.06 63.35 43.03
C ARG A 188 27.55 63.41 44.44
#